data_e9bec326d0acb5e220b868bd8dd6503b
#
_entry.id   e9bec326d0acb5e220b868bd8dd6503b
#
_cell.length_a   1.000
_cell.length_b   1.000
_cell.length_c   1.000
_cell.angle_alpha   90.00
_cell.angle_beta   90.00
_cell.angle_gamma   90.00
#
_symmetry.space_group_name_H-M   'P 1'
#
loop_
_entity.id
_entity.type
_entity.pdbx_description
1 polymer ?
#
loop_
_entity_poly.entity_id
_entity_poly.type
_entity_poly.pdbx_seq_one_letter_code
_entity_poly.pdbx_strand_id
1 'polypeptide(L)'
;AARINDQQEVAEQMNDLPESLVGKVKAGGSLTALPIIETQAGDVSAYIPTNVISITDGQIYLESSLFNQGFRPAINVGISVSRVGGSAQVKSMKKVAGTLKIDQAQYDELESFSKFSSDVDKVTALALDRGRKNKQLLIQPQYSPMPVGEQIAILYCGTHSLLRDIPMEKVRSFQDKFLERMRASHAEDVLAPLASGKLDENITKIIEQEAEDIVLGLNEGK
;
A
#
# COMPACT_ATOMS: atom_id res chain seq x y z
N ALA A 1 -16.38 0.11 -10.43
CA ALA A 1 -17.03 1.30 -9.87
C ALA A 1 -17.99 1.89 -10.93
N ALA A 2 -19.19 2.29 -10.51
CA ALA A 2 -20.14 3.01 -11.36
C ALA A 2 -20.07 4.50 -10.98
N ARG A 3 -20.24 5.38 -11.96
CA ARG A 3 -20.27 6.82 -11.77
C ARG A 3 -21.42 7.44 -12.53
N ILE A 4 -22.16 8.34 -11.88
CA ILE A 4 -23.13 9.21 -12.53
C ILE A 4 -22.39 10.35 -13.23
N ASN A 5 -22.83 10.75 -14.43
CA ASN A 5 -22.22 11.84 -15.17
C ASN A 5 -22.24 13.16 -14.35
N ASP A 6 -21.19 13.95 -14.47
CA ASP A 6 -21.07 15.22 -13.74
C ASP A 6 -21.99 16.31 -14.27
N GLN A 7 -22.48 16.19 -15.52
CA GLN A 7 -23.44 17.09 -16.13
C GLN A 7 -24.86 16.62 -15.86
N GLN A 8 -25.70 17.44 -15.25
CA GLN A 8 -27.06 17.08 -14.84
C GLN A 8 -27.93 16.62 -16.02
N GLU A 9 -27.87 17.32 -17.14
CA GLU A 9 -28.64 17.00 -18.35
C GLU A 9 -28.29 15.60 -18.90
N VAL A 10 -27.01 15.23 -18.87
CA VAL A 10 -26.54 13.91 -19.32
C VAL A 10 -26.92 12.82 -18.31
N ALA A 11 -26.85 13.13 -17.01
CA ALA A 11 -27.22 12.19 -15.95
C ALA A 11 -28.73 11.85 -16.02
N GLU A 12 -29.59 12.83 -16.34
CA GLU A 12 -31.04 12.63 -16.49
C GLU A 12 -31.42 11.83 -17.75
N GLN A 13 -30.55 11.84 -18.77
CA GLN A 13 -30.78 11.10 -20.05
C GLN A 13 -30.17 9.69 -20.04
N MET A 14 -29.63 9.20 -18.90
CA MET A 14 -29.09 7.84 -18.82
C MET A 14 -30.20 6.80 -19.03
N ASN A 15 -29.99 5.88 -19.98
CA ASN A 15 -30.97 4.88 -20.38
C ASN A 15 -31.10 3.67 -19.46
N ASP A 16 -30.14 3.51 -18.52
CA ASP A 16 -30.04 2.39 -17.58
C ASP A 16 -30.58 2.73 -16.19
N LEU A 17 -31.27 3.86 -16.06
CA LEU A 17 -31.89 4.27 -14.80
C LEU A 17 -33.21 3.51 -14.56
N PRO A 18 -33.42 2.97 -13.32
CA PRO A 18 -34.72 2.47 -12.93
C PRO A 18 -35.79 3.55 -13.03
N GLU A 19 -37.01 3.21 -13.48
CA GLU A 19 -38.13 4.16 -13.64
C GLU A 19 -38.42 4.99 -12.38
N SER A 20 -38.22 4.39 -11.21
CA SER A 20 -38.40 5.07 -9.90
C SER A 20 -37.38 6.19 -9.63
N LEU A 21 -36.27 6.24 -10.38
CA LEU A 21 -35.18 7.22 -10.24
C LEU A 21 -35.20 8.27 -11.36
N VAL A 22 -35.96 8.07 -12.42
CA VAL A 22 -36.10 9.07 -13.49
C VAL A 22 -36.58 10.39 -12.90
N GLY A 23 -35.91 11.48 -13.22
CA GLY A 23 -36.15 12.83 -12.69
C GLY A 23 -35.71 13.07 -11.26
N LYS A 24 -35.14 12.06 -10.56
CA LYS A 24 -34.56 12.23 -9.21
C LYS A 24 -33.03 12.16 -9.19
N VAL A 25 -32.41 11.93 -10.34
CA VAL A 25 -30.96 11.78 -10.45
C VAL A 25 -30.29 13.12 -10.24
N LYS A 26 -29.27 13.15 -9.42
CA LYS A 26 -28.34 14.27 -9.27
C LYS A 26 -27.04 13.95 -9.97
N ALA A 27 -26.47 14.95 -10.66
CA ALA A 27 -25.18 14.81 -11.31
C ALA A 27 -24.06 14.51 -10.29
N GLY A 28 -23.07 13.77 -10.72
CA GLY A 28 -21.93 13.34 -9.91
C GLY A 28 -22.22 12.12 -9.03
N GLY A 29 -21.26 11.78 -8.21
CA GLY A 29 -21.32 10.59 -7.35
C GLY A 29 -20.72 9.34 -7.99
N SER A 30 -20.27 8.42 -7.14
CA SER A 30 -19.70 7.14 -7.55
C SER A 30 -20.05 6.05 -6.54
N LEU A 31 -20.16 4.83 -7.01
CA LEU A 31 -20.32 3.64 -6.19
C LEU A 31 -19.20 2.65 -6.52
N THR A 32 -18.44 2.24 -5.49
CA THR A 32 -17.47 1.18 -5.61
C THR A 32 -17.95 -0.03 -4.82
N ALA A 33 -18.11 -1.16 -5.50
CA ALA A 33 -18.45 -2.43 -4.87
C ALA A 33 -17.19 -3.29 -4.69
N LEU A 34 -17.04 -3.89 -3.53
CA LEU A 34 -15.99 -4.86 -3.20
C LEU A 34 -16.66 -6.20 -2.87
N PRO A 35 -16.94 -7.04 -3.88
CA PRO A 35 -17.50 -8.36 -3.62
C PRO A 35 -16.45 -9.26 -2.96
N ILE A 36 -16.87 -9.98 -1.93
CA ILE A 36 -16.03 -10.96 -1.22
C ILE A 36 -16.40 -12.34 -1.72
N ILE A 37 -15.40 -13.06 -2.23
CA ILE A 37 -15.56 -14.43 -2.73
C ILE A 37 -14.66 -15.36 -1.91
N GLU A 38 -15.25 -16.40 -1.35
CA GLU A 38 -14.50 -17.46 -0.68
C GLU A 38 -13.92 -18.42 -1.72
N THR A 39 -12.63 -18.75 -1.57
CA THR A 39 -11.98 -19.80 -2.35
C THR A 39 -11.76 -21.04 -1.48
N GLN A 40 -12.04 -22.24 -2.01
CA GLN A 40 -11.71 -23.47 -1.33
C GLN A 40 -10.22 -23.80 -1.54
N ALA A 41 -9.49 -23.97 -0.44
CA ALA A 41 -8.05 -24.25 -0.46
C ALA A 41 -7.20 -23.26 -1.31
N GLY A 42 -7.67 -22.03 -1.49
CA GLY A 42 -6.96 -21.02 -2.28
C GLY A 42 -7.11 -21.20 -3.80
N ASP A 43 -8.01 -22.06 -4.27
CA ASP A 43 -8.22 -22.29 -5.70
C ASP A 43 -8.95 -21.10 -6.36
N VAL A 44 -8.19 -20.25 -7.03
CA VAL A 44 -8.70 -19.12 -7.82
C VAL A 44 -9.15 -19.52 -9.23
N SER A 45 -8.85 -20.75 -9.67
CA SER A 45 -9.21 -21.27 -10.99
C SER A 45 -10.63 -21.85 -11.04
N ALA A 46 -11.28 -22.00 -9.88
CA ALA A 46 -12.66 -22.44 -9.79
C ALA A 46 -13.62 -21.47 -10.54
N TYR A 47 -14.79 -21.97 -10.90
CA TYR A 47 -15.77 -21.27 -11.75
C TYR A 47 -16.16 -19.87 -11.21
N ILE A 48 -16.51 -19.79 -9.92
CA ILE A 48 -16.97 -18.52 -9.32
C ILE A 48 -15.83 -17.48 -9.23
N PRO A 49 -14.65 -17.80 -8.65
CA PRO A 49 -13.54 -16.86 -8.64
C PRO A 49 -13.14 -16.38 -10.03
N THR A 50 -13.02 -17.28 -11.00
CA THR A 50 -12.64 -16.95 -12.38
C THR A 50 -13.61 -15.96 -13.02
N ASN A 51 -14.92 -16.19 -12.87
CA ASN A 51 -15.94 -15.28 -13.42
C ASN A 51 -15.85 -13.90 -12.75
N VAL A 52 -15.73 -13.83 -11.44
CA VAL A 52 -15.65 -12.54 -10.71
C VAL A 52 -14.38 -11.77 -11.09
N ILE A 53 -13.23 -12.44 -11.20
CA ILE A 53 -11.98 -11.82 -11.64
C ILE A 53 -12.11 -11.26 -13.08
N SER A 54 -12.84 -11.95 -13.95
CA SER A 54 -13.03 -11.51 -15.35
C SER A 54 -13.94 -10.28 -15.48
N ILE A 55 -14.92 -10.14 -14.59
CA ILE A 55 -15.92 -9.05 -14.62
C ILE A 55 -15.40 -7.79 -13.88
N THR A 56 -14.58 -7.97 -12.84
CA THR A 56 -14.07 -6.87 -12.01
C THR A 56 -12.78 -6.27 -12.56
N ASP A 57 -12.44 -5.06 -12.09
CA ASP A 57 -11.20 -4.36 -12.47
C ASP A 57 -9.94 -4.83 -11.71
N GLY A 58 -10.00 -6.01 -11.13
CA GLY A 58 -8.90 -6.61 -10.39
C GLY A 58 -9.37 -7.38 -9.17
N GLN A 59 -8.44 -7.94 -8.44
CA GLN A 59 -8.68 -8.69 -7.21
C GLN A 59 -7.64 -8.37 -6.15
N ILE A 60 -8.08 -8.39 -4.89
CA ILE A 60 -7.22 -8.41 -3.72
C ILE A 60 -7.25 -9.86 -3.19
N TYR A 61 -6.13 -10.56 -3.27
CA TYR A 61 -6.03 -11.95 -2.84
C TYR A 61 -5.53 -12.02 -1.40
N LEU A 62 -6.35 -12.62 -0.53
CA LEU A 62 -6.00 -12.86 0.87
C LEU A 62 -5.54 -14.31 1.05
N GLU A 63 -4.41 -14.49 1.72
CA GLU A 63 -3.77 -15.79 1.88
C GLU A 63 -3.69 -16.19 3.36
N SER A 64 -4.22 -17.38 3.69
CA SER A 64 -4.25 -17.88 5.06
C SER A 64 -2.85 -18.09 5.65
N SER A 65 -1.88 -18.45 4.83
CA SER A 65 -0.48 -18.60 5.26
C SER A 65 0.12 -17.30 5.77
N LEU A 66 -0.13 -16.17 5.08
CA LEU A 66 0.30 -14.84 5.50
C LEU A 66 -0.41 -14.40 6.79
N PHE A 67 -1.71 -14.70 6.90
CA PHE A 67 -2.47 -14.40 8.12
C PHE A 67 -1.89 -15.13 9.33
N ASN A 68 -1.59 -16.42 9.20
CA ASN A 68 -1.01 -17.23 10.26
C ASN A 68 0.41 -16.81 10.64
N GLN A 69 1.16 -16.24 9.71
CA GLN A 69 2.48 -15.63 9.95
C GLN A 69 2.40 -14.25 10.62
N GLY A 70 1.20 -13.70 10.84
CA GLY A 70 0.99 -12.40 11.47
C GLY A 70 0.94 -11.22 10.51
N PHE A 71 1.02 -11.45 9.19
CA PHE A 71 0.83 -10.40 8.19
C PHE A 71 -0.65 -10.04 8.09
N ARG A 72 -0.99 -8.82 8.50
CA ARG A 72 -2.37 -8.31 8.48
C ARG A 72 -2.36 -6.86 7.98
N PRO A 73 -3.11 -6.59 6.90
CA PRO A 73 -3.93 -7.51 6.10
C PRO A 73 -3.09 -8.56 5.36
N ALA A 74 -3.61 -9.78 5.27
CA ALA A 74 -2.93 -10.95 4.70
C ALA A 74 -2.96 -10.94 3.15
N ILE A 75 -2.58 -9.82 2.55
CA ILE A 75 -2.66 -9.59 1.10
C ILE A 75 -1.42 -10.17 0.42
N ASN A 76 -1.64 -11.11 -0.50
CA ASN A 76 -0.60 -11.56 -1.40
C ASN A 76 -0.46 -10.55 -2.56
N VAL A 77 0.61 -9.76 -2.53
CA VAL A 77 0.87 -8.69 -3.51
C VAL A 77 1.19 -9.26 -4.90
N GLY A 78 1.79 -10.45 -4.98
CA GLY A 78 2.16 -11.10 -6.23
C GLY A 78 0.94 -11.46 -7.09
N ILE A 79 -0.08 -12.04 -6.47
CA ILE A 79 -1.30 -12.53 -7.14
C ILE A 79 -2.36 -11.43 -7.25
N SER A 80 -2.31 -10.43 -6.38
CA SER A 80 -3.25 -9.30 -6.42
C SER A 80 -2.99 -8.42 -7.63
N VAL A 81 -4.08 -8.04 -8.31
CA VAL A 81 -4.03 -7.22 -9.53
C VAL A 81 -5.03 -6.07 -9.41
N SER A 82 -4.63 -4.88 -9.85
CA SER A 82 -5.53 -3.76 -10.08
C SER A 82 -5.30 -3.20 -11.48
N ARG A 83 -6.34 -3.24 -12.33
CA ARG A 83 -6.27 -2.71 -13.70
C ARG A 83 -6.30 -1.18 -13.72
N VAL A 84 -6.89 -0.57 -12.71
CA VAL A 84 -7.11 0.88 -12.61
C VAL A 84 -6.22 1.54 -11.54
N GLY A 85 -5.76 0.78 -10.55
CA GLY A 85 -5.08 1.29 -9.36
C GLY A 85 -3.93 2.25 -9.62
N GLY A 86 -3.07 1.93 -10.58
CA GLY A 86 -1.96 2.81 -10.97
C GLY A 86 -2.42 4.16 -11.53
N SER A 87 -3.55 4.23 -12.23
CA SER A 87 -4.10 5.49 -12.76
C SER A 87 -4.77 6.32 -11.67
N ALA A 88 -5.33 5.68 -10.66
CA ALA A 88 -6.00 6.34 -9.54
C ALA A 88 -5.04 6.89 -8.48
N GLN A 89 -3.80 6.41 -8.44
CA GLN A 89 -2.80 6.89 -7.49
C GLN A 89 -2.38 8.33 -7.77
N VAL A 90 -2.16 9.11 -6.72
CA VAL A 90 -1.50 10.42 -6.79
C VAL A 90 -0.05 10.27 -7.26
N LYS A 91 0.49 11.31 -7.91
CA LYS A 91 1.83 11.26 -8.53
C LYS A 91 2.95 10.91 -7.53
N SER A 92 2.87 11.40 -6.31
CA SER A 92 3.81 11.09 -5.23
C SER A 92 3.78 9.61 -4.85
N MET A 93 2.60 9.01 -4.70
CA MET A 93 2.45 7.56 -4.45
C MET A 93 3.04 6.74 -5.60
N LYS A 94 2.77 7.10 -6.85
CA LYS A 94 3.36 6.41 -8.01
C LYS A 94 4.88 6.39 -8.00
N LYS A 95 5.49 7.52 -7.60
CA LYS A 95 6.96 7.63 -7.53
C LYS A 95 7.55 6.72 -6.44
N VAL A 96 6.92 6.71 -5.26
CA VAL A 96 7.43 5.99 -4.09
C VAL A 96 7.12 4.50 -4.15
N ALA A 97 5.88 4.13 -4.49
CA ALA A 97 5.44 2.74 -4.50
C ALA A 97 5.66 2.01 -5.84
N GLY A 98 6.17 2.71 -6.86
CA GLY A 98 6.31 2.14 -8.21
C GLY A 98 7.19 0.90 -8.28
N THR A 99 8.25 0.84 -7.49
CA THR A 99 9.17 -0.32 -7.43
C THR A 99 8.80 -1.33 -6.35
N LEU A 100 7.94 -0.95 -5.39
CA LEU A 100 7.68 -1.75 -4.19
C LEU A 100 7.21 -3.18 -4.51
N LYS A 101 6.37 -3.34 -5.53
CA LYS A 101 5.89 -4.66 -5.96
C LYS A 101 7.03 -5.52 -6.50
N ILE A 102 7.93 -4.94 -7.26
CA ILE A 102 9.11 -5.62 -7.82
C ILE A 102 10.08 -5.98 -6.71
N ASP A 103 10.37 -5.02 -5.83
CA ASP A 103 11.24 -5.23 -4.68
C ASP A 103 10.71 -6.34 -3.76
N GLN A 104 9.40 -6.40 -3.56
CA GLN A 104 8.77 -7.44 -2.74
C GLN A 104 8.84 -8.82 -3.42
N ALA A 105 8.62 -8.90 -4.74
CA ALA A 105 8.75 -10.15 -5.47
C ALA A 105 10.19 -10.68 -5.44
N GLN A 106 11.18 -9.80 -5.60
CA GLN A 106 12.61 -10.16 -5.46
C GLN A 106 12.93 -10.64 -4.05
N TYR A 107 12.39 -9.98 -3.03
CA TYR A 107 12.55 -10.42 -1.64
C TYR A 107 12.00 -11.82 -1.41
N ASP A 108 10.78 -12.11 -1.87
CA ASP A 108 10.13 -13.42 -1.69
C ASP A 108 10.93 -14.54 -2.39
N GLU A 109 11.51 -14.25 -3.55
CA GLU A 109 12.41 -15.16 -4.27
C GLU A 109 13.70 -15.41 -3.48
N LEU A 110 14.39 -14.34 -3.06
CA LEU A 110 15.63 -14.42 -2.29
C LEU A 110 15.41 -15.09 -0.92
N GLU A 111 14.28 -14.82 -0.25
CA GLU A 111 13.93 -15.46 1.02
C GLU A 111 13.79 -16.98 0.85
N SER A 112 13.17 -17.41 -0.25
CA SER A 112 13.03 -18.82 -0.57
C SER A 112 14.38 -19.48 -0.79
N PHE A 113 15.28 -18.84 -1.52
CA PHE A 113 16.65 -19.34 -1.74
C PHE A 113 17.47 -19.37 -0.45
N SER A 114 17.38 -18.34 0.38
CA SER A 114 18.17 -18.26 1.62
C SER A 114 17.86 -19.35 2.64
N LYS A 115 16.65 -19.94 2.57
CA LYS A 115 16.29 -21.09 3.42
C LYS A 115 17.07 -22.37 3.09
N PHE A 116 17.62 -22.46 1.87
CA PHE A 116 18.35 -23.63 1.40
C PHE A 116 19.87 -23.39 1.28
N SER A 117 20.33 -22.13 1.38
CA SER A 117 21.74 -21.75 1.28
C SER A 117 22.28 -21.32 2.64
N SER A 118 23.40 -21.91 3.06
CA SER A 118 24.10 -21.55 4.31
C SER A 118 24.95 -20.28 4.17
N ASP A 119 25.31 -19.87 2.94
CA ASP A 119 26.13 -18.70 2.66
C ASP A 119 25.35 -17.71 1.80
N VAL A 120 25.00 -16.59 2.41
CA VAL A 120 24.36 -15.45 1.75
C VAL A 120 25.39 -14.32 1.65
N ASP A 121 25.67 -13.85 0.44
CA ASP A 121 26.57 -12.71 0.25
C ASP A 121 25.99 -11.41 0.85
N LYS A 122 26.87 -10.41 1.08
CA LYS A 122 26.48 -9.14 1.73
C LYS A 122 25.38 -8.37 0.98
N VAL A 123 25.39 -8.43 -0.35
CA VAL A 123 24.40 -7.69 -1.18
C VAL A 123 23.02 -8.32 -1.02
N THR A 124 22.96 -9.65 -1.12
CA THR A 124 21.74 -10.43 -0.90
C THR A 124 21.22 -10.26 0.52
N ALA A 125 22.09 -10.26 1.53
CA ALA A 125 21.71 -10.03 2.92
C ALA A 125 21.07 -8.64 3.13
N LEU A 126 21.60 -7.59 2.50
CA LEU A 126 21.02 -6.24 2.54
C LEU A 126 19.67 -6.16 1.82
N ALA A 127 19.53 -6.85 0.69
CA ALA A 127 18.26 -6.90 -0.03
C ALA A 127 17.18 -7.63 0.79
N LEU A 128 17.54 -8.74 1.45
CA LEU A 128 16.68 -9.47 2.36
C LEU A 128 16.26 -8.64 3.57
N ASP A 129 17.20 -7.92 4.20
CA ASP A 129 16.89 -7.04 5.33
C ASP A 129 15.92 -5.93 4.93
N ARG A 130 16.19 -5.23 3.79
CA ARG A 130 15.29 -4.20 3.25
C ARG A 130 13.91 -4.74 2.95
N GLY A 131 13.81 -5.87 2.25
CA GLY A 131 12.53 -6.47 1.90
C GLY A 131 11.71 -6.90 3.11
N ARG A 132 12.38 -7.47 4.13
CA ARG A 132 11.74 -7.85 5.39
C ARG A 132 11.21 -6.63 6.16
N LYS A 133 11.97 -5.54 6.22
CA LYS A 133 11.55 -4.28 6.85
C LYS A 133 10.39 -3.64 6.09
N ASN A 134 10.46 -3.61 4.74
CA ASN A 134 9.35 -3.12 3.91
C ASN A 134 8.06 -3.93 4.15
N LYS A 135 8.17 -5.25 4.25
CA LYS A 135 7.05 -6.14 4.57
C LYS A 135 6.44 -5.81 5.93
N GLN A 136 7.28 -5.49 6.93
CA GLN A 136 6.83 -5.08 8.26
C GLN A 136 6.08 -3.74 8.24
N LEU A 137 6.53 -2.77 7.43
CA LEU A 137 5.84 -1.47 7.29
C LEU A 137 4.45 -1.59 6.65
N LEU A 138 4.18 -2.66 5.91
CA LEU A 138 2.87 -2.91 5.29
C LEU A 138 1.85 -3.52 6.27
N ILE A 139 2.28 -3.96 7.46
CA ILE A 139 1.38 -4.46 8.49
C ILE A 139 0.59 -3.30 9.10
N GLN A 140 -0.73 -3.41 9.09
CA GLN A 140 -1.65 -2.38 9.52
C GLN A 140 -2.63 -2.94 10.56
N PRO A 141 -2.88 -2.25 11.68
CA PRO A 141 -3.88 -2.65 12.64
C PRO A 141 -5.29 -2.61 12.05
N GLN A 142 -6.16 -3.46 12.55
CA GLN A 142 -7.57 -3.45 12.17
C GLN A 142 -8.24 -2.13 12.59
N TYR A 143 -9.12 -1.61 11.75
CA TYR A 143 -9.84 -0.34 11.98
C TYR A 143 -8.94 0.90 12.15
N SER A 144 -7.71 0.85 11.65
CA SER A 144 -6.76 1.95 11.72
C SER A 144 -6.31 2.36 10.31
N PRO A 145 -7.19 3.00 9.50
CA PRO A 145 -6.82 3.45 8.17
C PRO A 145 -5.76 4.56 8.26
N MET A 146 -4.79 4.50 7.36
CA MET A 146 -3.69 5.48 7.30
C MET A 146 -3.98 6.48 6.17
N PRO A 147 -3.91 7.81 6.40
CA PRO A 147 -4.01 8.82 5.37
C PRO A 147 -2.95 8.68 4.28
N VAL A 148 -3.27 9.07 3.04
CA VAL A 148 -2.39 8.86 1.88
C VAL A 148 -1.02 9.52 2.06
N GLY A 149 -0.96 10.73 2.62
CA GLY A 149 0.31 11.42 2.89
C GLY A 149 1.23 10.62 3.82
N GLU A 150 0.67 10.04 4.86
CA GLU A 150 1.40 9.19 5.82
C GLU A 150 1.87 7.88 5.16
N GLN A 151 1.02 7.26 4.34
CA GLN A 151 1.39 6.06 3.59
C GLN A 151 2.62 6.34 2.70
N ILE A 152 2.61 7.48 1.99
CA ILE A 152 3.71 7.85 1.10
C ILE A 152 4.98 8.10 1.91
N ALA A 153 4.90 8.85 3.01
CA ALA A 153 6.05 9.17 3.84
C ALA A 153 6.73 7.91 4.41
N ILE A 154 5.94 6.98 4.97
CA ILE A 154 6.50 5.75 5.54
C ILE A 154 7.03 4.78 4.48
N LEU A 155 6.36 4.67 3.32
CA LEU A 155 6.84 3.87 2.20
C LEU A 155 8.13 4.44 1.61
N TYR A 156 8.28 5.77 1.59
CA TYR A 156 9.53 6.42 1.20
C TYR A 156 10.69 5.96 2.07
N CYS A 157 10.51 5.93 3.40
CA CYS A 157 11.53 5.44 4.32
C CYS A 157 11.95 4.00 4.00
N GLY A 158 11.00 3.13 3.70
CA GLY A 158 11.28 1.73 3.35
C GLY A 158 11.99 1.57 2.01
N THR A 159 11.47 2.21 0.95
CA THR A 159 12.02 2.07 -0.40
C THR A 159 13.40 2.72 -0.57
N HIS A 160 13.70 3.77 0.20
CA HIS A 160 15.00 4.46 0.21
C HIS A 160 15.97 3.94 1.28
N SER A 161 15.66 2.78 1.91
CA SER A 161 16.53 2.09 2.86
C SER A 161 16.91 2.92 4.12
N LEU A 162 16.07 3.87 4.54
CA LEU A 162 16.30 4.70 5.72
C LEU A 162 16.23 3.90 7.03
N LEU A 163 15.67 2.67 6.97
CA LEU A 163 15.61 1.76 8.11
C LEU A 163 16.81 0.81 8.20
N ARG A 164 17.86 1.02 7.40
CA ARG A 164 18.99 0.07 7.30
C ARG A 164 19.60 -0.27 8.67
N ASP A 165 19.80 0.74 9.51
CA ASP A 165 20.52 0.61 10.77
C ASP A 165 19.62 0.33 11.98
N ILE A 166 18.35 0.00 11.74
CA ILE A 166 17.38 -0.35 12.79
C ILE A 166 17.23 -1.88 12.88
N PRO A 167 17.28 -2.48 14.07
CA PRO A 167 16.90 -3.87 14.28
C PRO A 167 15.43 -4.11 13.92
N MET A 168 15.11 -5.33 13.44
CA MET A 168 13.75 -5.68 12.98
C MET A 168 12.68 -5.44 14.05
N GLU A 169 13.00 -5.69 15.30
CA GLU A 169 12.10 -5.53 16.45
C GLU A 169 11.73 -4.07 16.71
N LYS A 170 12.56 -3.13 16.25
CA LYS A 170 12.36 -1.69 16.42
C LYS A 170 11.64 -1.02 15.24
N VAL A 171 11.41 -1.73 14.12
CA VAL A 171 10.75 -1.17 12.93
C VAL A 171 9.37 -0.61 13.25
N ARG A 172 8.58 -1.31 14.08
CA ARG A 172 7.26 -0.83 14.50
C ARG A 172 7.36 0.44 15.34
N SER A 173 8.27 0.48 16.30
CA SER A 173 8.51 1.67 17.12
C SER A 173 9.00 2.86 16.30
N PHE A 174 9.82 2.61 15.27
CA PHE A 174 10.20 3.63 14.29
C PHE A 174 8.99 4.19 13.57
N GLN A 175 8.15 3.31 13.02
CA GLN A 175 6.95 3.72 12.28
C GLN A 175 6.04 4.60 13.13
N ASP A 176 5.76 4.18 14.36
CA ASP A 176 4.86 4.90 15.25
C ASP A 176 5.42 6.30 15.60
N LYS A 177 6.71 6.39 15.98
CA LYS A 177 7.39 7.66 16.29
C LYS A 177 7.51 8.57 15.05
N PHE A 178 7.83 7.99 13.89
CA PHE A 178 7.97 8.75 12.65
C PHE A 178 6.63 9.38 12.24
N LEU A 179 5.55 8.59 12.24
CA LEU A 179 4.23 9.10 11.90
C LEU A 179 3.70 10.12 12.91
N GLU A 180 3.95 9.91 14.19
CA GLU A 180 3.62 10.89 15.24
C GLU A 180 4.32 12.23 14.99
N ARG A 181 5.62 12.20 14.70
CA ARG A 181 6.42 13.40 14.42
C ARG A 181 5.98 14.10 13.13
N MET A 182 5.69 13.33 12.07
CA MET A 182 5.15 13.88 10.83
C MET A 182 3.81 14.59 11.04
N ARG A 183 2.92 14.02 11.85
CA ARG A 183 1.64 14.65 12.19
C ARG A 183 1.79 15.91 13.02
N ALA A 184 2.70 15.91 13.98
CA ALA A 184 2.89 17.01 14.92
C ALA A 184 3.60 18.21 14.28
N SER A 185 4.62 17.97 13.44
CA SER A 185 5.52 19.02 12.96
C SER A 185 5.41 19.28 11.45
N HIS A 186 4.99 18.29 10.65
CA HIS A 186 5.07 18.30 9.20
C HIS A 186 3.75 18.00 8.49
N ALA A 187 2.62 18.33 9.11
CA ALA A 187 1.30 18.11 8.53
C ALA A 187 1.10 18.91 7.24
N GLU A 188 1.48 20.21 7.25
CA GLU A 188 1.22 21.15 6.19
C GLU A 188 2.36 21.20 5.13
N ASP A 189 3.60 21.01 5.53
CA ASP A 189 4.77 21.12 4.67
C ASP A 189 5.20 19.80 4.02
N VAL A 190 4.82 18.65 4.60
CA VAL A 190 5.14 17.31 4.07
C VAL A 190 3.87 16.51 3.74
N LEU A 191 3.00 16.23 4.74
CA LEU A 191 1.91 15.27 4.54
C LEU A 191 0.85 15.78 3.56
N ALA A 192 0.42 17.03 3.65
CA ALA A 192 -0.57 17.60 2.75
C ALA A 192 -0.06 17.72 1.29
N PRO A 193 1.18 18.20 1.01
CA PRO A 193 1.77 18.15 -0.31
C PRO A 193 1.89 16.72 -0.87
N LEU A 194 2.34 15.74 -0.09
CA LEU A 194 2.40 14.35 -0.50
C LEU A 194 1.02 13.83 -0.92
N ALA A 195 -0.01 14.09 -0.13
CA ALA A 195 -1.39 13.70 -0.43
C ALA A 195 -1.93 14.38 -1.70
N SER A 196 -1.48 15.59 -2.02
CA SER A 196 -1.82 16.30 -3.25
C SER A 196 -1.04 15.86 -4.50
N GLY A 197 -0.05 14.97 -4.33
CA GLY A 197 0.77 14.43 -5.41
C GLY A 197 2.11 15.12 -5.61
N LYS A 198 2.50 16.06 -4.72
CA LYS A 198 3.82 16.68 -4.72
C LYS A 198 4.84 15.79 -4.02
N LEU A 199 6.03 15.67 -4.62
CA LEU A 199 7.22 15.07 -4.01
C LEU A 199 8.43 15.77 -4.63
N ASP A 200 9.01 16.71 -3.90
CA ASP A 200 10.17 17.50 -4.29
C ASP A 200 11.34 17.25 -3.32
N GLU A 201 12.51 17.83 -3.63
CA GLU A 201 13.73 17.63 -2.84
C GLU A 201 13.63 18.18 -1.41
N ASN A 202 12.81 19.20 -1.17
CA ASN A 202 12.64 19.75 0.16
C ASN A 202 11.88 18.76 1.05
N ILE A 203 10.80 18.20 0.52
CA ILE A 203 9.99 17.18 1.21
C ILE A 203 10.83 15.94 1.52
N THR A 204 11.62 15.45 0.55
CA THR A 204 12.45 14.26 0.74
C THR A 204 13.53 14.48 1.80
N LYS A 205 14.18 15.66 1.80
CA LYS A 205 15.18 16.03 2.83
C LYS A 205 14.58 16.05 4.24
N ILE A 206 13.37 16.60 4.40
CA ILE A 206 12.70 16.59 5.71
C ILE A 206 12.43 15.16 6.16
N ILE A 207 11.89 14.32 5.27
CA ILE A 207 11.61 12.90 5.58
C ILE A 207 12.91 12.17 5.98
N GLU A 208 13.98 12.37 5.23
CA GLU A 208 15.29 11.74 5.48
C GLU A 208 15.87 12.18 6.81
N GLN A 209 15.85 13.48 7.11
CA GLN A 209 16.37 14.02 8.36
C GLN A 209 15.58 13.52 9.57
N GLU A 210 14.25 13.56 9.51
CA GLU A 210 13.41 13.09 10.60
C GLU A 210 13.53 11.57 10.82
N ALA A 211 13.70 10.81 9.74
CA ALA A 211 13.97 9.38 9.83
C ALA A 211 15.32 9.11 10.50
N GLU A 212 16.39 9.82 10.11
CA GLU A 212 17.72 9.68 10.67
C GLU A 212 17.74 9.99 12.17
N ASP A 213 17.12 11.09 12.60
CA ASP A 213 17.03 11.49 14.01
C ASP A 213 16.35 10.41 14.86
N ILE A 214 15.28 9.80 14.33
CA ILE A 214 14.55 8.73 15.03
C ILE A 214 15.40 7.46 15.10
N VAL A 215 16.11 7.13 14.02
CA VAL A 215 17.04 5.98 13.98
C VAL A 215 18.13 6.13 15.04
N LEU A 216 18.74 7.31 15.13
CA LEU A 216 19.77 7.61 16.14
C LEU A 216 19.19 7.46 17.55
N GLY A 217 18.06 8.08 17.85
CA GLY A 217 17.41 7.98 19.15
C GLY A 217 16.96 6.57 19.55
N LEU A 218 16.62 5.73 18.57
CA LEU A 218 16.29 4.33 18.82
C LEU A 218 17.54 3.47 19.10
N ASN A 219 18.71 3.85 18.57
CA ASN A 219 19.95 3.13 18.78
C ASN A 219 20.65 3.53 20.08
N GLU A 220 20.53 4.80 20.53
CA GLU A 220 21.11 5.30 21.78
C GLU A 220 20.37 4.81 23.05
N GLY A 221 19.11 4.42 22.94
CA GLY A 221 18.31 3.90 24.05
C GLY A 221 18.58 2.43 24.39
N LYS A 222 19.86 2.03 24.39
CA LYS A 222 20.32 0.70 24.87
C LYS A 222 20.68 0.73 26.33
#